data_95b71b2c0a8f3610e8e1363bab4a632e
#
_entry.id   95b71b2c0a8f3610e8e1363bab4a632e
#
_cell.length_a   1.000
_cell.length_b   1.000
_cell.length_c   1.000
_cell.angle_alpha   90.00
_cell.angle_beta   90.00
_cell.angle_gamma   90.00
#
_symmetry.space_group_name_H-M   'P 1'
#
loop_
_entity.id
_entity.type
_entity.pdbx_description
1 polymer ?
#
loop_
_entity_poly.entity_id
_entity_poly.type
_entity_poly.pdbx_seq_one_letter_code
_entity_poly.pdbx_strand_id
1 'polypeptide(L)'
;TQGDRIAFVTANDSPLTTEGVVEWSLIDLAGDTATAGRFGVTVEAHTTASWSASDAEVVSDRHILSWQWIGRDRAATVHDAGHHTFRPVGDLKWEAATLQVETMEHGVRLSTDVPAAGVWLCSASEGRFEDNGFFLVPGRPRTVGFLDPSGQLADPGDLRVVHFGQGQTSAP
;
A
#
# COMPACT_ATOMS: atom_id res chain seq x y z
N THR A 1 27.77 -12.14 6.71
CA THR A 1 26.69 -11.15 6.47
C THR A 1 25.47 -11.67 7.21
N GLN A 2 25.16 -11.05 8.35
CA GLN A 2 23.89 -11.27 9.04
C GLN A 2 22.82 -10.69 8.11
N GLY A 3 21.98 -11.52 7.54
CA GLY A 3 20.87 -11.07 6.70
C GLY A 3 19.94 -10.16 7.51
N ASP A 4 19.56 -9.03 6.95
CA ASP A 4 18.63 -8.10 7.57
C ASP A 4 17.30 -8.84 7.80
N ARG A 5 16.87 -8.90 9.05
CA ARG A 5 15.59 -9.54 9.43
C ARG A 5 14.49 -8.49 9.34
N ILE A 6 13.39 -8.84 8.69
CA ILE A 6 12.18 -8.02 8.72
C ILE A 6 11.46 -8.30 10.04
N ALA A 7 11.27 -7.25 10.84
CA ALA A 7 10.47 -7.31 12.06
C ALA A 7 9.19 -6.49 11.88
N PHE A 8 8.06 -7.08 12.22
CA PHE A 8 6.77 -6.41 12.30
C PHE A 8 6.48 -6.11 13.76
N VAL A 9 6.17 -4.88 14.07
CA VAL A 9 5.78 -4.43 15.41
C VAL A 9 4.40 -3.80 15.31
N THR A 10 3.50 -4.18 16.17
CA THR A 10 2.18 -3.56 16.26
C THR A 10 1.83 -3.23 17.71
N ALA A 11 1.10 -2.15 17.90
CA ALA A 11 0.52 -1.74 19.18
C ALA A 11 -1.01 -1.83 19.09
N ASN A 12 -1.63 -2.30 20.16
CA ASN A 12 -3.08 -2.33 20.30
C ASN A 12 -3.50 -1.38 21.41
N ASP A 13 -4.00 -0.21 21.04
CA ASP A 13 -4.51 0.80 21.99
C ASP A 13 -5.97 0.55 22.37
N SER A 14 -6.61 -0.46 21.78
CA SER A 14 -7.98 -0.88 22.08
C SER A 14 -8.06 -1.58 23.45
N PRO A 15 -9.18 -1.47 24.19
CA PRO A 15 -9.44 -2.26 25.38
C PRO A 15 -9.73 -3.74 25.10
N LEU A 16 -9.76 -4.16 23.85
CA LEU A 16 -10.05 -5.53 23.44
C LEU A 16 -8.82 -6.14 22.77
N THR A 17 -8.61 -7.44 23.00
CA THR A 17 -7.63 -8.23 22.24
C THR A 17 -7.98 -8.22 20.74
N THR A 18 -7.01 -7.97 19.89
CA THR A 18 -7.18 -7.98 18.44
C THR A 18 -6.45 -9.18 17.83
N GLU A 19 -7.17 -9.90 16.98
CA GLU A 19 -6.63 -11.07 16.27
C GLU A 19 -6.68 -10.88 14.76
N GLY A 20 -5.71 -11.44 14.05
CA GLY A 20 -5.67 -11.35 12.60
C GLY A 20 -4.55 -12.18 11.99
N VAL A 21 -4.30 -11.87 10.75
CA VAL A 21 -3.19 -12.42 9.95
C VAL A 21 -2.44 -11.28 9.32
N VAL A 22 -1.14 -11.26 9.44
CA VAL A 22 -0.27 -10.40 8.62
C VAL A 22 0.15 -11.18 7.39
N GLU A 23 -0.14 -10.63 6.23
CA GLU A 23 0.37 -11.07 4.94
C GLU A 23 1.41 -10.08 4.45
N TRP A 24 2.55 -10.56 4.00
CA TRP A 24 3.63 -9.70 3.51
C TRP A 24 4.29 -10.30 2.28
N SER A 25 4.90 -9.44 1.47
CA SER A 25 5.69 -9.84 0.31
C SER A 25 6.86 -8.87 0.12
N LEU A 26 8.01 -9.41 -0.29
CA LEU A 26 9.08 -8.65 -0.90
C LEU A 26 8.87 -8.69 -2.41
N ILE A 27 8.70 -7.52 -3.00
CA ILE A 27 8.45 -7.33 -4.43
C ILE A 27 9.64 -6.57 -4.98
N ASP A 28 10.21 -7.02 -6.07
CA ASP A 28 11.26 -6.27 -6.75
C ASP A 28 10.68 -5.12 -7.59
N LEU A 29 11.53 -4.23 -8.07
CA LEU A 29 11.10 -3.06 -8.84
C LEU A 29 10.56 -3.41 -10.24
N ALA A 30 10.79 -4.64 -10.73
CA ALA A 30 10.19 -5.17 -11.96
C ALA A 30 8.79 -5.78 -11.73
N GLY A 31 8.35 -5.86 -10.47
CA GLY A 31 7.02 -6.35 -10.10
C GLY A 31 6.97 -7.82 -9.69
N ASP A 32 8.09 -8.53 -9.74
CA ASP A 32 8.15 -9.93 -9.35
C ASP A 32 8.20 -10.09 -7.83
N THR A 33 7.45 -11.06 -7.30
CA THR A 33 7.51 -11.39 -5.89
C THR A 33 8.72 -12.28 -5.61
N ALA A 34 9.73 -11.72 -4.94
CA ALA A 34 10.94 -12.44 -4.55
C ALA A 34 10.64 -13.44 -3.43
N THR A 35 9.86 -13.04 -2.44
CA THR A 35 9.38 -13.91 -1.37
C THR A 35 8.13 -13.34 -0.73
N ALA A 36 7.33 -14.20 -0.13
CA ALA A 36 6.11 -13.80 0.58
C ALA A 36 5.87 -14.73 1.77
N GLY A 37 5.10 -14.25 2.73
CA GLY A 37 4.74 -15.03 3.89
C GLY A 37 3.47 -14.53 4.56
N ARG A 38 3.00 -15.35 5.51
CA ARG A 38 1.88 -15.00 6.37
C ARG A 38 2.06 -15.59 7.75
N PHE A 39 1.58 -14.90 8.77
CA PHE A 39 1.57 -15.41 10.14
C PHE A 39 0.36 -14.87 10.91
N GLY A 40 -0.09 -15.67 11.89
CA GLY A 40 -1.15 -15.26 12.80
C GLY A 40 -0.65 -14.22 13.79
N VAL A 41 -1.49 -13.27 14.13
CA VAL A 41 -1.22 -12.17 15.04
C VAL A 41 -2.30 -12.15 16.13
N THR A 42 -1.89 -12.09 17.39
CA THR A 42 -2.77 -11.80 18.52
C THR A 42 -2.08 -10.72 19.34
N VAL A 43 -2.77 -9.60 19.55
CA VAL A 43 -2.26 -8.48 20.34
C VAL A 43 -3.25 -8.20 21.45
N GLU A 44 -2.83 -8.43 22.68
CA GLU A 44 -3.64 -8.17 23.87
C GLU A 44 -3.97 -6.67 23.98
N ALA A 45 -5.04 -6.38 24.74
CA ALA A 45 -5.47 -5.01 25.00
C ALA A 45 -4.33 -4.18 25.59
N HIS A 46 -4.12 -2.98 25.07
CA HIS A 46 -3.12 -2.00 25.53
C HIS A 46 -1.68 -2.55 25.57
N THR A 47 -1.33 -3.45 24.62
CA THR A 47 0.02 -4.03 24.53
C THR A 47 0.64 -3.83 23.15
N THR A 48 1.93 -4.14 23.08
CA THR A 48 2.69 -4.21 21.85
C THR A 48 3.20 -5.64 21.64
N ALA A 49 3.16 -6.12 20.42
CA ALA A 49 3.71 -7.41 20.04
C ALA A 49 4.61 -7.28 18.81
N SER A 50 5.56 -8.21 18.66
CA SER A 50 6.50 -8.24 17.55
C SER A 50 6.65 -9.64 16.96
N TRP A 51 6.83 -9.70 15.65
CA TRP A 51 7.06 -10.92 14.87
C TRP A 51 8.22 -10.69 13.91
N SER A 52 8.94 -11.74 13.58
CA SER A 52 10.05 -11.68 12.64
C SER A 52 9.80 -12.61 11.47
N ALA A 53 10.02 -12.11 10.25
CA ALA A 53 10.16 -12.93 9.06
C ALA A 53 11.65 -13.31 8.95
N SER A 54 11.99 -14.57 9.26
CA SER A 54 13.38 -15.00 9.48
C SER A 54 14.17 -15.28 8.21
N ASP A 55 13.51 -15.52 7.07
CA ASP A 55 14.14 -16.16 5.90
C ASP A 55 14.09 -15.27 4.63
N ALA A 56 13.78 -13.96 4.79
CA ALA A 56 13.73 -13.05 3.69
C ALA A 56 15.11 -12.45 3.41
N GLU A 57 15.72 -12.81 2.28
CA GLU A 57 16.91 -12.12 1.79
C GLU A 57 16.49 -10.77 1.18
N VAL A 58 16.77 -9.69 1.90
CA VAL A 58 16.46 -8.33 1.45
C VAL A 58 17.63 -7.80 0.62
N VAL A 59 17.34 -7.40 -0.63
CA VAL A 59 18.25 -6.59 -1.45
C VAL A 59 17.74 -5.16 -1.43
N SER A 60 18.40 -4.30 -0.65
CA SER A 60 17.87 -2.99 -0.23
C SER A 60 17.64 -1.99 -1.37
N ASP A 61 18.30 -2.15 -2.51
CA ASP A 61 18.17 -1.30 -3.70
C ASP A 61 17.20 -1.84 -4.75
N ARG A 62 16.57 -2.99 -4.49
CA ARG A 62 15.68 -3.67 -5.43
C ARG A 62 14.33 -4.05 -4.87
N HIS A 63 14.20 -4.23 -3.55
CA HIS A 63 13.00 -4.75 -2.95
C HIS A 63 12.18 -3.68 -2.23
N ILE A 64 10.88 -3.84 -2.34
CA ILE A 64 9.86 -3.14 -1.56
C ILE A 64 9.17 -4.19 -0.69
N LEU A 65 9.06 -3.94 0.60
CA LEU A 65 8.20 -4.70 1.48
C LEU A 65 6.77 -4.16 1.37
N SER A 66 5.83 -5.01 1.01
CA SER A 66 4.40 -4.72 1.04
C SER A 66 3.74 -5.63 2.06
N TRP A 67 2.87 -5.10 2.89
CA TRP A 67 2.20 -5.88 3.92
C TRP A 67 0.77 -5.39 4.17
N GLN A 68 -0.05 -6.27 4.74
CA GLN A 68 -1.37 -5.96 5.24
C GLN A 68 -1.70 -6.80 6.47
N TRP A 69 -2.42 -6.21 7.42
CA TRP A 69 -2.98 -6.90 8.55
C TRP A 69 -4.48 -7.05 8.37
N ILE A 70 -4.93 -8.30 8.28
CA ILE A 70 -6.32 -8.67 8.01
C ILE A 70 -6.92 -9.25 9.29
N GLY A 71 -8.02 -8.68 9.75
CA GLY A 71 -8.77 -9.19 10.91
C GLY A 71 -9.39 -10.56 10.65
N ARG A 72 -9.67 -11.29 11.72
CA ARG A 72 -10.38 -12.58 11.67
C ARG A 72 -11.91 -12.44 11.69
N ASP A 73 -12.42 -11.25 11.44
CA ASP A 73 -13.85 -11.03 11.27
C ASP A 73 -14.37 -11.65 9.95
N ARG A 74 -15.70 -11.77 9.83
CA ARG A 74 -16.31 -12.36 8.62
C ARG A 74 -16.06 -11.54 7.35
N ALA A 75 -15.76 -10.25 7.49
CA ALA A 75 -15.51 -9.33 6.41
C ALA A 75 -14.04 -9.37 5.95
N ALA A 76 -13.16 -10.06 6.69
CA ALA A 76 -11.70 -10.02 6.48
C ALA A 76 -11.18 -8.56 6.38
N THR A 77 -11.64 -7.72 7.31
CA THR A 77 -11.34 -6.29 7.31
C THR A 77 -9.83 -6.05 7.38
N VAL A 78 -9.31 -5.25 6.48
CA VAL A 78 -7.92 -4.80 6.56
C VAL A 78 -7.82 -3.76 7.65
N HIS A 79 -7.14 -4.09 8.75
CA HIS A 79 -6.92 -3.19 9.89
C HIS A 79 -5.82 -2.18 9.59
N ASP A 80 -4.77 -2.63 8.89
CA ASP A 80 -3.65 -1.79 8.52
C ASP A 80 -2.92 -2.39 7.31
N ALA A 81 -2.30 -1.54 6.51
CA ALA A 81 -1.51 -1.96 5.35
C ALA A 81 -0.44 -0.91 5.06
N GLY A 82 0.69 -1.34 4.53
CA GLY A 82 1.76 -0.41 4.23
C GLY A 82 2.81 -0.97 3.30
N HIS A 83 3.75 -0.09 2.99
CA HIS A 83 4.91 -0.37 2.17
C HIS A 83 6.15 0.22 2.83
N HIS A 84 7.28 -0.46 2.66
CA HIS A 84 8.56 0.03 3.14
C HIS A 84 9.62 -0.17 2.05
N THR A 85 10.38 0.89 1.79
CA THR A 85 11.58 0.85 0.96
C THR A 85 12.80 0.85 1.86
N PHE A 86 13.77 -0.01 1.59
CA PHE A 86 15.00 -0.14 2.40
C PHE A 86 16.04 0.93 2.06
N ARG A 87 15.75 1.77 1.06
CA ARG A 87 16.47 2.99 0.67
C ARG A 87 15.50 4.13 0.41
N PRO A 88 15.95 5.38 0.43
CA PRO A 88 15.13 6.51 0.00
C PRO A 88 14.52 6.26 -1.39
N VAL A 89 13.25 6.59 -1.56
CA VAL A 89 12.50 6.37 -2.81
C VAL A 89 13.23 6.97 -4.02
N GLY A 90 13.91 8.12 -3.85
CA GLY A 90 14.67 8.80 -4.90
C GLY A 90 15.94 8.08 -5.33
N ASP A 91 16.46 7.15 -4.53
CA ASP A 91 17.69 6.40 -4.82
C ASP A 91 17.40 5.07 -5.54
N LEU A 92 16.12 4.69 -5.65
CA LEU A 92 15.69 3.47 -6.30
C LEU A 92 15.54 3.67 -7.82
N LYS A 93 15.91 2.66 -8.58
CA LYS A 93 15.75 2.65 -10.05
C LYS A 93 14.39 2.07 -10.41
N TRP A 94 13.37 2.93 -10.35
CA TRP A 94 12.00 2.56 -10.67
C TRP A 94 11.86 2.15 -12.15
N GLU A 95 11.17 1.04 -12.39
CA GLU A 95 10.68 0.69 -13.72
C GLU A 95 9.54 1.63 -14.13
N ALA A 96 9.28 1.70 -15.43
CA ALA A 96 8.19 2.48 -15.95
C ALA A 96 6.85 1.78 -15.71
N ALA A 97 6.13 2.19 -14.69
CA ALA A 97 4.83 1.61 -14.32
C ALA A 97 3.71 2.01 -15.29
N THR A 98 2.87 1.04 -15.68
CA THR A 98 1.62 1.29 -16.36
C THR A 98 0.47 1.27 -15.36
N LEU A 99 -0.11 2.45 -15.10
CA LEU A 99 -1.25 2.54 -14.21
C LEU A 99 -2.54 2.29 -15.00
N GLN A 100 -3.36 1.36 -14.51
CA GLN A 100 -4.75 1.22 -14.92
C GLN A 100 -5.62 2.02 -13.96
N VAL A 101 -6.43 2.91 -14.50
CA VAL A 101 -7.28 3.82 -13.74
C VAL A 101 -8.74 3.56 -14.15
N GLU A 102 -9.55 3.17 -13.20
CA GLU A 102 -10.98 2.96 -13.35
C GLU A 102 -11.72 4.03 -12.53
N THR A 103 -12.43 4.92 -13.20
CA THR A 103 -13.29 5.90 -12.54
C THR A 103 -14.52 5.20 -11.98
N MET A 104 -14.84 5.47 -10.71
CA MET A 104 -16.01 4.97 -10.01
C MET A 104 -16.96 6.13 -9.70
N GLU A 105 -18.19 5.83 -9.32
CA GLU A 105 -19.20 6.84 -8.97
C GLU A 105 -18.70 7.87 -7.93
N HIS A 106 -17.87 7.43 -7.00
CA HIS A 106 -17.41 8.26 -5.87
C HIS A 106 -15.89 8.17 -5.65
N GLY A 107 -15.10 8.07 -6.73
CA GLY A 107 -13.67 7.96 -6.61
C GLY A 107 -13.01 7.21 -7.75
N VAL A 108 -11.90 6.55 -7.45
CA VAL A 108 -11.09 5.84 -8.44
C VAL A 108 -10.59 4.52 -7.89
N ARG A 109 -10.45 3.54 -8.77
CA ARG A 109 -9.73 2.30 -8.51
C ARG A 109 -8.48 2.26 -9.39
N LEU A 110 -7.34 1.97 -8.76
CA LEU A 110 -6.05 1.94 -9.43
C LEU A 110 -5.40 0.57 -9.30
N SER A 111 -4.71 0.16 -10.35
CA SER A 111 -3.79 -0.98 -10.33
C SER A 111 -2.55 -0.67 -11.17
N THR A 112 -1.53 -1.52 -11.03
CA THR A 112 -0.24 -1.34 -11.70
C THR A 112 0.34 -2.68 -12.09
N ASP A 113 1.17 -2.72 -13.13
CA ASP A 113 1.94 -3.88 -13.60
C ASP A 113 3.27 -4.04 -12.83
N VAL A 114 3.91 -2.94 -12.43
CA VAL A 114 5.11 -2.90 -11.60
C VAL A 114 4.93 -1.91 -10.45
N PRO A 115 5.74 -1.95 -9.39
CA PRO A 115 5.58 -1.02 -8.27
C PRO A 115 5.65 0.45 -8.69
N ALA A 116 4.71 1.25 -8.22
CA ALA A 116 4.67 2.70 -8.42
C ALA A 116 4.65 3.42 -7.08
N ALA A 117 5.57 4.37 -6.88
CA ALA A 117 5.68 5.14 -5.66
C ALA A 117 5.10 6.55 -5.81
N GLY A 118 4.61 7.11 -4.70
CA GLY A 118 4.14 8.49 -4.65
C GLY A 118 3.02 8.75 -5.67
N VAL A 119 2.06 7.82 -5.78
CA VAL A 119 0.91 7.99 -6.66
C VAL A 119 0.05 9.13 -6.15
N TRP A 120 -0.10 10.15 -6.96
CA TRP A 120 -0.82 11.37 -6.63
C TRP A 120 -2.00 11.58 -7.58
N LEU A 121 -3.18 11.77 -7.01
CA LEU A 121 -4.44 11.98 -7.70
C LEU A 121 -4.78 13.47 -7.70
N CYS A 122 -5.09 14.02 -8.87
CA CYS A 122 -5.55 15.39 -9.04
C CYS A 122 -6.89 15.38 -9.77
N SER A 123 -7.82 16.20 -9.34
CA SER A 123 -9.13 16.40 -9.95
C SER A 123 -9.27 17.85 -10.41
N ALA A 124 -10.05 18.09 -11.46
CA ALA A 124 -10.50 19.43 -11.84
C ALA A 124 -11.70 19.89 -10.99
N SER A 125 -12.43 18.95 -10.37
CA SER A 125 -13.53 19.26 -9.46
C SER A 125 -13.03 19.79 -8.12
N GLU A 126 -13.79 20.68 -7.49
CA GLU A 126 -13.51 21.11 -6.13
C GLU A 126 -13.70 19.96 -5.15
N GLY A 127 -12.66 19.66 -4.35
CA GLY A 127 -12.69 18.59 -3.39
C GLY A 127 -11.29 17.99 -3.14
N ARG A 128 -11.26 16.80 -2.57
CA ARG A 128 -10.01 16.10 -2.26
C ARG A 128 -10.20 14.58 -2.32
N PHE A 129 -9.15 13.87 -2.69
CA PHE A 129 -9.09 12.43 -2.49
C PHE A 129 -8.86 12.10 -1.01
N GLU A 130 -9.42 10.97 -0.56
CA GLU A 130 -9.22 10.49 0.83
C GLU A 130 -7.77 10.18 1.13
N ASP A 131 -6.99 9.82 0.10
CA ASP A 131 -5.57 9.53 0.21
C ASP A 131 -4.80 9.95 -1.05
N ASN A 132 -3.52 10.29 -0.85
CA ASN A 132 -2.59 10.68 -1.90
C ASN A 132 -1.15 10.38 -1.49
N GLY A 133 -0.23 10.28 -2.48
CA GLY A 133 1.17 10.00 -2.23
C GLY A 133 1.48 8.56 -1.84
N PHE A 134 0.58 7.64 -2.14
CA PHE A 134 0.68 6.24 -1.75
C PHE A 134 1.49 5.39 -2.74
N PHE A 135 1.77 4.15 -2.33
CA PHE A 135 2.35 3.14 -3.19
C PHE A 135 1.25 2.28 -3.84
N LEU A 136 1.51 1.84 -5.07
CA LEU A 136 0.81 0.73 -5.72
C LEU A 136 1.80 -0.40 -5.96
N VAL A 137 1.34 -1.63 -5.77
CA VAL A 137 2.11 -2.84 -6.10
C VAL A 137 1.25 -3.80 -6.93
N PRO A 138 1.85 -4.62 -7.79
CA PRO A 138 1.12 -5.58 -8.60
C PRO A 138 0.23 -6.49 -7.77
N GLY A 139 -0.95 -6.81 -8.30
CA GLY A 139 -1.91 -7.71 -7.65
C GLY A 139 -2.67 -7.13 -6.45
N ARG A 140 -2.39 -5.87 -6.06
CA ARG A 140 -3.10 -5.17 -4.96
C ARG A 140 -3.71 -3.86 -5.46
N PRO A 141 -4.86 -3.90 -6.12
CA PRO A 141 -5.56 -2.69 -6.54
C PRO A 141 -5.98 -1.86 -5.32
N ARG A 142 -5.98 -0.54 -5.49
CA ARG A 142 -6.40 0.39 -4.44
C ARG A 142 -7.59 1.22 -4.91
N THR A 143 -8.60 1.33 -4.06
CA THR A 143 -9.72 2.24 -4.26
C THR A 143 -9.52 3.46 -3.36
N VAL A 144 -9.72 4.67 -3.91
CA VAL A 144 -9.60 5.94 -3.21
C VAL A 144 -10.85 6.75 -3.50
N GLY A 145 -11.57 7.11 -2.44
CA GLY A 145 -12.75 7.96 -2.52
C GLY A 145 -12.38 9.42 -2.81
N PHE A 146 -13.30 10.13 -3.45
CA PHE A 146 -13.23 11.58 -3.64
C PHE A 146 -14.29 12.26 -2.79
N LEU A 147 -13.91 13.26 -2.03
CA LEU A 147 -14.78 14.04 -1.16
C LEU A 147 -14.94 15.44 -1.70
N ASP A 148 -16.18 15.90 -1.81
CA ASP A 148 -16.51 17.29 -2.12
C ASP A 148 -16.10 18.25 -0.97
N PRO A 149 -16.25 19.59 -1.13
CA PRO A 149 -15.95 20.55 -0.07
C PRO A 149 -16.79 20.36 1.22
N SER A 150 -17.94 19.69 1.15
CA SER A 150 -18.77 19.35 2.32
C SER A 150 -18.29 18.08 3.04
N GLY A 151 -17.33 17.34 2.46
CA GLY A 151 -16.82 16.08 2.96
C GLY A 151 -17.66 14.86 2.61
N GLN A 152 -18.57 14.98 1.63
CA GLN A 152 -19.36 13.87 1.12
C GLN A 152 -18.69 13.24 -0.10
N LEU A 153 -18.91 11.93 -0.29
CA LEU A 153 -18.44 11.22 -1.46
C LEU A 153 -19.05 11.80 -2.74
N ALA A 154 -18.23 12.08 -3.73
CA ALA A 154 -18.59 12.72 -4.99
C ALA A 154 -17.80 12.18 -6.19
N ASP A 155 -18.24 12.55 -7.38
CA ASP A 155 -17.53 12.27 -8.63
C ASP A 155 -16.29 13.17 -8.74
N PRO A 156 -15.09 12.64 -8.94
CA PRO A 156 -13.87 13.42 -9.13
C PRO A 156 -13.85 14.21 -10.47
N GLY A 157 -14.72 13.89 -11.44
CA GLY A 157 -14.67 14.49 -12.78
C GLY A 157 -13.38 14.16 -13.51
N ASP A 158 -12.80 15.15 -14.22
CA ASP A 158 -11.54 14.97 -14.96
C ASP A 158 -10.40 14.64 -14.00
N LEU A 159 -9.82 13.47 -14.17
CA LEU A 159 -8.78 12.92 -13.32
C LEU A 159 -7.41 12.95 -14.02
N ARG A 160 -6.40 13.38 -13.28
CA ARG A 160 -5.00 13.24 -13.64
C ARG A 160 -4.26 12.47 -12.55
N VAL A 161 -3.51 11.45 -12.95
CA VAL A 161 -2.68 10.66 -12.04
C VAL A 161 -1.21 10.90 -12.36
N VAL A 162 -0.39 11.14 -11.35
CA VAL A 162 1.07 11.24 -11.47
C VAL A 162 1.72 10.31 -10.44
N HIS A 163 2.91 9.81 -10.76
CA HIS A 163 3.68 8.99 -9.83
C HIS A 163 5.18 9.22 -10.01
N PHE A 164 5.96 8.77 -9.04
CA PHE A 164 7.41 8.91 -9.05
C PHE A 164 8.01 8.05 -10.19
N GLY A 165 8.93 8.65 -10.96
CA GLY A 165 9.64 7.96 -12.07
C GLY A 165 8.96 8.05 -13.42
N GLN A 166 7.75 8.66 -13.55
CA GLN A 166 7.09 8.87 -14.84
C GLN A 166 6.45 10.24 -15.00
N GLY A 167 6.33 10.64 -16.29
CA GLY A 167 5.48 11.75 -16.70
C GLY A 167 3.99 11.48 -16.44
N GLN A 168 3.18 12.53 -16.61
CA GLN A 168 1.75 12.52 -16.30
C GLN A 168 0.97 11.49 -17.14
N THR A 169 0.17 10.66 -16.50
CA THR A 169 -0.84 9.84 -17.15
C THR A 169 -2.20 10.48 -16.92
N SER A 170 -2.91 10.85 -17.99
CA SER A 170 -4.30 11.27 -17.93
C SER A 170 -5.19 10.05 -18.05
N ALA A 171 -6.28 9.98 -17.28
CA ALA A 171 -7.33 8.99 -17.51
C ALA A 171 -8.04 9.30 -18.84
N PRO A 172 -8.52 8.28 -19.56
CA PRO A 172 -9.30 8.43 -20.79
C PRO A 172 -10.66 9.09 -20.54
#